data_5e8b0b94cbde718db797be447724ac77
#
_entry.id   5e8b0b94cbde718db797be447724ac77
#
_cell.length_a   1.000
_cell.length_b   1.000
_cell.length_c   1.000
_cell.angle_alpha   90.00
_cell.angle_beta   90.00
_cell.angle_gamma   90.00
#
_symmetry.space_group_name_H-M   'P 1'
#
loop_
_entity.id
_entity.type
_entity.pdbx_description
1 polymer ?
#
loop_
_entity_poly.entity_id
_entity_poly.type
_entity_poly.pdbx_seq_one_letter_code
_entity_poly.pdbx_strand_id
1 'polypeptide(L)'
;MNVCLIGDGLISLTLAKTLINNKIKVFVYSKNNKKIINKNRTIGITSNNLDFFQREIIKINKDLIWEINQIEIYNNQNKEQKILNFQKSKKPLFSIIKNKDLYDLLNKSLEKNNNFKKILINNKSFYYKICHNQKFDLIINCDGSNEISKRYFYRKILKNYESTAYVTIINHNK
;
A
#
# COMPACT_ATOMS: atom_id res chain seq x y z
N MET A 1 -5.49 -0.43 -24.39
CA MET A 1 -5.54 -1.48 -23.34
C MET A 1 -6.34 -0.96 -22.15
N ASN A 2 -7.31 -1.76 -21.69
CA ASN A 2 -8.16 -1.47 -20.53
C ASN A 2 -7.85 -2.47 -19.41
N VAL A 3 -7.39 -2.00 -18.28
CA VAL A 3 -7.06 -2.83 -17.12
C VAL A 3 -8.06 -2.62 -15.99
N CYS A 4 -8.56 -3.71 -15.45
CA CYS A 4 -9.44 -3.72 -14.28
C CYS A 4 -8.64 -4.11 -13.03
N LEU A 5 -8.71 -3.28 -12.00
CA LEU A 5 -8.16 -3.56 -10.67
C LEU A 5 -9.31 -3.74 -9.67
N ILE A 6 -9.27 -4.82 -8.90
CA ILE A 6 -10.27 -5.09 -7.87
C ILE A 6 -9.68 -4.81 -6.50
N GLY A 7 -10.26 -3.87 -5.77
CA GLY A 7 -9.74 -3.30 -4.53
C GLY A 7 -9.17 -1.90 -4.73
N ASP A 8 -9.21 -1.08 -3.69
CA ASP A 8 -8.75 0.31 -3.69
C ASP A 8 -7.71 0.59 -2.59
N GLY A 9 -6.98 -0.44 -2.18
CA GLY A 9 -5.86 -0.30 -1.25
C GLY A 9 -4.62 0.31 -1.90
N LEU A 10 -3.57 0.55 -1.10
CA LEU A 10 -2.30 1.14 -1.56
C LEU A 10 -1.70 0.37 -2.75
N ILE A 11 -1.75 -0.97 -2.74
CA ILE A 11 -1.23 -1.81 -3.83
C ILE A 11 -1.97 -1.48 -5.13
N SER A 12 -3.29 -1.44 -5.09
CA SER A 12 -4.11 -1.15 -6.27
C SER A 12 -3.87 0.26 -6.80
N LEU A 13 -3.83 1.28 -5.91
CA LEU A 13 -3.60 2.67 -6.33
C LEU A 13 -2.19 2.88 -6.87
N THR A 14 -1.18 2.24 -6.28
CA THR A 14 0.20 2.28 -6.79
C THR A 14 0.28 1.66 -8.18
N LEU A 15 -0.31 0.48 -8.38
CA LEU A 15 -0.37 -0.18 -9.68
C LEU A 15 -1.16 0.66 -10.70
N ALA A 16 -2.30 1.21 -10.31
CA ALA A 16 -3.09 2.10 -11.15
C ALA A 16 -2.26 3.30 -11.62
N LYS A 17 -1.50 3.91 -10.71
CA LYS A 17 -0.65 5.06 -11.05
C LYS A 17 0.45 4.69 -12.03
N THR A 18 1.11 3.54 -11.82
CA THR A 18 2.14 3.02 -12.74
C THR A 18 1.57 2.76 -14.14
N LEU A 19 0.42 2.11 -14.22
CA LEU A 19 -0.23 1.80 -15.50
C LEU A 19 -0.64 3.07 -16.24
N ILE A 20 -1.19 4.06 -15.52
CA ILE A 20 -1.59 5.34 -16.10
C ILE A 20 -0.39 6.14 -16.60
N ASN A 21 0.73 6.14 -15.87
CA ASN A 21 1.97 6.76 -16.33
C ASN A 21 2.45 6.16 -17.66
N ASN A 22 2.09 4.88 -17.93
CA ASN A 22 2.32 4.19 -19.21
C ASN A 22 1.13 4.28 -20.20
N LYS A 23 0.25 5.29 -20.04
CA LYS A 23 -0.89 5.58 -20.92
C LYS A 23 -1.93 4.46 -21.02
N ILE A 24 -1.98 3.56 -20.04
CA ILE A 24 -2.97 2.47 -19.94
C ILE A 24 -4.21 2.98 -19.22
N LYS A 25 -5.39 2.63 -19.74
CA LYS A 25 -6.67 2.97 -19.13
C LYS A 25 -7.00 2.01 -17.99
N VAL A 26 -7.28 2.56 -16.79
CA VAL A 26 -7.46 1.78 -15.57
C VAL A 26 -8.83 2.01 -14.94
N PHE A 27 -9.48 0.92 -14.59
CA PHE A 27 -10.75 0.89 -13.87
C PHE A 27 -10.54 0.22 -12.52
N VAL A 28 -10.70 0.96 -11.43
CA VAL A 28 -10.59 0.44 -10.07
C VAL A 28 -11.98 0.17 -9.51
N TYR A 29 -12.24 -1.07 -9.16
CA TYR A 29 -13.49 -1.48 -8.50
C TYR A 29 -13.29 -1.64 -7.01
N SER A 30 -14.05 -0.89 -6.22
CA SER A 30 -13.95 -0.90 -4.76
C SER A 30 -15.30 -1.13 -4.11
N LYS A 31 -15.30 -1.75 -2.93
CA LYS A 31 -16.49 -1.82 -2.09
C LYS A 31 -16.82 -0.44 -1.54
N ASN A 32 -18.11 -0.10 -1.48
CA ASN A 32 -18.59 1.13 -0.84
C ASN A 32 -18.51 1.03 0.70
N ASN A 33 -17.39 0.55 1.21
CA ASN A 33 -17.09 0.68 2.62
C ASN A 33 -16.24 1.94 2.74
N LYS A 34 -16.71 2.93 3.50
CA LYS A 34 -15.83 3.96 4.08
C LYS A 34 -14.78 3.21 4.92
N LYS A 35 -13.80 2.59 4.26
CA LYS A 35 -12.65 2.05 4.97
C LYS A 35 -12.05 3.23 5.71
N ILE A 36 -12.25 3.26 7.01
CA ILE A 36 -11.48 4.11 7.89
C ILE A 36 -10.04 3.62 7.70
N ILE A 37 -9.31 4.28 6.81
CA ILE A 37 -7.89 4.02 6.66
C ILE A 37 -7.32 4.34 8.03
N ASN A 38 -6.80 3.32 8.69
CA ASN A 38 -6.25 3.47 10.03
C ASN A 38 -5.16 4.56 9.96
N LYS A 39 -5.48 5.73 10.57
CA LYS A 39 -4.63 6.92 10.51
C LYS A 39 -3.28 6.69 11.21
N ASN A 40 -3.21 5.71 12.10
CA ASN A 40 -2.02 5.41 12.89
C ASN A 40 -1.10 4.37 12.22
N ARG A 41 -1.52 3.80 11.09
CA ARG A 41 -0.70 2.81 10.38
C ARG A 41 0.34 3.50 9.51
N THR A 42 1.56 3.03 9.63
CA THR A 42 2.70 3.49 8.81
C THR A 42 3.24 2.34 7.96
N ILE A 43 4.04 2.68 6.97
CA ILE A 43 4.79 1.75 6.14
C ILE A 43 6.24 2.19 6.05
N GLY A 44 7.18 1.26 6.17
CA GLY A 44 8.59 1.47 5.93
C GLY A 44 8.94 1.17 4.47
N ILE A 45 9.65 2.09 3.83
CA ILE A 45 10.09 1.97 2.44
C ILE A 45 11.61 2.08 2.42
N THR A 46 12.31 1.09 1.87
CA THR A 46 13.77 1.14 1.72
C THR A 46 14.17 2.26 0.77
N SER A 47 15.38 2.81 0.92
CA SER A 47 15.84 3.92 0.08
C SER A 47 15.76 3.62 -1.41
N ASN A 48 16.13 2.41 -1.83
CA ASN A 48 16.06 2.02 -3.24
C ASN A 48 14.62 1.96 -3.76
N ASN A 49 13.69 1.44 -2.94
CA ASN A 49 12.27 1.40 -3.31
C ASN A 49 11.65 2.80 -3.31
N LEU A 50 12.09 3.69 -2.40
CA LEU A 50 11.65 5.08 -2.41
C LEU A 50 12.14 5.82 -3.65
N ASP A 51 13.39 5.65 -4.03
CA ASP A 51 13.97 6.21 -5.27
C ASP A 51 13.19 5.72 -6.50
N PHE A 52 12.88 4.41 -6.57
CA PHE A 52 12.05 3.84 -7.63
C PHE A 52 10.64 4.45 -7.63
N PHE A 53 10.02 4.54 -6.46
CA PHE A 53 8.67 5.06 -6.30
C PHE A 53 8.58 6.51 -6.77
N GLN A 54 9.55 7.33 -6.40
CA GLN A 54 9.61 8.74 -6.79
C GLN A 54 9.89 8.95 -8.28
N ARG A 55 10.68 8.08 -8.89
CA ARG A 55 11.02 8.18 -10.31
C ARG A 55 9.90 7.65 -11.22
N GLU A 56 9.34 6.49 -10.90
CA GLU A 56 8.45 5.77 -11.80
C GLU A 56 6.95 5.96 -11.49
N ILE A 57 6.61 6.29 -10.24
CA ILE A 57 5.21 6.27 -9.80
C ILE A 57 4.72 7.68 -9.49
N ILE A 58 5.19 8.27 -8.40
CA ILE A 58 4.79 9.60 -7.95
C ILE A 58 5.83 10.21 -7.02
N LYS A 59 6.04 11.53 -7.14
CA LYS A 59 6.88 12.27 -6.19
C LYS A 59 6.19 12.39 -4.84
N ILE A 60 6.90 12.04 -3.78
CA ILE A 60 6.45 12.16 -2.39
C ILE A 60 7.17 13.35 -1.77
N ASN A 61 6.43 14.29 -1.17
CA ASN A 61 7.01 15.42 -0.48
C ASN A 61 7.81 14.95 0.74
N LYS A 62 8.95 15.58 0.98
CA LYS A 62 9.82 15.24 2.13
C LYS A 62 9.11 15.36 3.48
N ASP A 63 8.18 16.30 3.61
CA ASP A 63 7.41 16.51 4.84
C ASP A 63 6.52 15.32 5.24
N LEU A 64 6.23 14.42 4.29
CA LEU A 64 5.45 13.20 4.53
C LEU A 64 6.31 12.00 4.91
N ILE A 65 7.63 12.16 4.94
CA ILE A 65 8.60 11.08 5.09
C ILE A 65 9.45 11.32 6.34
N TRP A 66 9.61 10.28 7.15
CA TRP A 66 10.60 10.25 8.25
C TRP A 66 11.72 9.31 7.86
N GLU A 67 12.93 9.85 7.73
CA GLU A 67 14.12 9.08 7.40
C GLU A 67 14.71 8.44 8.67
N ILE A 68 14.98 7.15 8.58
CA ILE A 68 15.62 6.36 9.63
C ILE A 68 17.05 6.06 9.22
N ASN A 69 18.00 6.69 9.89
CA ASN A 69 19.42 6.58 9.59
C ASN A 69 20.12 5.50 10.41
N GLN A 70 19.53 5.15 11.55
CA GLN A 70 20.14 4.21 12.49
C GLN A 70 19.07 3.38 13.19
N ILE A 71 19.37 2.09 13.40
CA ILE A 71 18.57 1.17 14.22
C ILE A 71 19.50 0.49 15.20
N GLU A 72 19.19 0.56 16.47
CA GLU A 72 19.92 -0.10 17.53
C GLU A 72 19.03 -1.08 18.26
N ILE A 73 19.54 -2.28 18.52
CA ILE A 73 18.85 -3.33 19.28
C ILE A 73 19.64 -3.58 20.55
N TYR A 74 18.94 -3.50 21.68
CA TYR A 74 19.53 -3.67 23.00
C TYR A 74 19.03 -4.95 23.67
N ASN A 75 19.84 -5.50 24.59
CA ASN A 75 19.43 -6.62 25.42
C ASN A 75 18.38 -6.16 26.46
N ASN A 76 17.32 -6.94 26.64
CA ASN A 76 16.28 -6.61 27.61
C ASN A 76 16.75 -6.75 29.08
N GLN A 77 17.72 -7.66 29.33
CA GLN A 77 18.27 -7.89 30.69
C GLN A 77 19.31 -6.85 31.08
N ASN A 78 20.07 -6.35 30.10
CA ASN A 78 21.08 -5.31 30.29
C ASN A 78 20.91 -4.23 29.21
N LYS A 79 20.21 -3.14 29.56
CA LYS A 79 19.87 -2.05 28.62
C LYS A 79 21.09 -1.34 28.03
N GLU A 80 22.26 -1.50 28.63
CA GLU A 80 23.52 -0.91 28.12
C GLU A 80 24.20 -1.80 27.07
N GLN A 81 23.83 -3.07 27.02
CA GLN A 81 24.42 -4.01 26.05
C GLN A 81 23.70 -3.94 24.70
N LYS A 82 24.30 -3.22 23.78
CA LYS A 82 23.87 -3.16 22.39
C LYS A 82 24.16 -4.50 21.68
N ILE A 83 23.12 -5.14 21.16
CA ILE A 83 23.23 -6.42 20.43
C ILE A 83 23.58 -6.15 18.97
N LEU A 84 22.86 -5.23 18.32
CA LEU A 84 23.00 -4.92 16.90
C LEU A 84 22.91 -3.41 16.68
N ASN A 85 23.70 -2.93 15.72
CA ASN A 85 23.63 -1.56 15.23
C ASN A 85 23.65 -1.57 13.71
N PHE A 86 22.58 -1.05 13.10
CA PHE A 86 22.49 -0.82 11.67
C PHE A 86 22.60 0.68 11.42
N GLN A 87 23.59 1.10 10.66
CA GLN A 87 23.80 2.49 10.28
C GLN A 87 24.31 2.57 8.85
N LYS A 88 23.81 3.53 8.08
CA LYS A 88 24.34 3.88 6.76
C LYS A 88 24.87 5.30 6.76
N SER A 89 26.05 5.51 6.18
CA SER A 89 26.71 6.80 6.17
C SER A 89 26.22 7.77 5.07
N LYS A 90 25.64 7.26 3.99
CA LYS A 90 25.32 8.10 2.79
C LYS A 90 23.83 8.19 2.46
N LYS A 91 22.99 7.25 2.92
CA LYS A 91 21.55 7.22 2.66
C LYS A 91 20.83 6.67 3.88
N PRO A 92 19.59 7.06 4.15
CA PRO A 92 18.80 6.44 5.22
C PRO A 92 18.63 4.94 4.98
N LEU A 93 18.48 4.17 6.05
CA LEU A 93 18.22 2.73 5.99
C LEU A 93 16.88 2.48 5.31
N PHE A 94 15.88 3.20 5.76
CA PHE A 94 14.55 3.25 5.19
C PHE A 94 13.83 4.53 5.61
N SER A 95 12.70 4.80 4.99
CA SER A 95 11.84 5.94 5.30
C SER A 95 10.48 5.44 5.76
N ILE A 96 9.88 6.11 6.73
CA ILE A 96 8.53 5.83 7.20
C ILE A 96 7.56 6.86 6.62
N ILE A 97 6.41 6.39 6.14
CA ILE A 97 5.30 7.24 5.70
C ILE A 97 3.99 6.74 6.29
N LYS A 98 3.05 7.63 6.63
CA LYS A 98 1.70 7.24 7.03
C LYS A 98 0.94 6.66 5.85
N ASN A 99 0.31 5.51 6.05
CA ASN A 99 -0.51 4.87 5.01
C ASN A 99 -1.58 5.79 4.45
N LYS A 100 -2.18 6.61 5.32
CA LYS A 100 -3.19 7.58 4.93
C LYS A 100 -2.64 8.63 3.96
N ASP A 101 -1.47 9.21 4.27
CA ASP A 101 -0.88 10.28 3.48
C ASP A 101 -0.48 9.76 2.09
N LEU A 102 0.10 8.55 2.02
CA LEU A 102 0.42 7.90 0.76
C LEU A 102 -0.85 7.57 -0.06
N TYR A 103 -1.90 7.10 0.61
CA TYR A 103 -3.19 6.82 -0.05
C TYR A 103 -3.80 8.09 -0.63
N ASP A 104 -3.88 9.17 0.16
CA ASP A 104 -4.46 10.44 -0.25
C ASP A 104 -3.68 11.05 -1.43
N LEU A 105 -2.35 10.95 -1.39
CA LEU A 105 -1.46 11.42 -2.47
C LEU A 105 -1.74 10.68 -3.79
N LEU A 106 -1.78 9.35 -3.74
CA LEU A 106 -2.06 8.52 -4.91
C LEU A 106 -3.48 8.77 -5.44
N ASN A 107 -4.48 8.75 -4.57
CA ASN A 107 -5.88 8.93 -4.94
C ASN A 107 -6.12 10.30 -5.61
N LYS A 108 -5.62 11.39 -5.01
CA LYS A 108 -5.72 12.74 -5.59
C LYS A 108 -5.05 12.85 -6.96
N SER A 109 -3.91 12.18 -7.13
CA SER A 109 -3.20 12.18 -8.42
C SER A 109 -3.95 11.40 -9.50
N LEU A 110 -4.61 10.31 -9.11
CA LEU A 110 -5.37 9.44 -10.01
C LEU A 110 -6.69 10.09 -10.45
N GLU A 111 -7.43 10.69 -9.52
CA GLU A 111 -8.73 11.32 -9.79
C GLU A 111 -8.67 12.43 -10.84
N LYS A 112 -7.51 13.07 -11.00
CA LYS A 112 -7.28 14.10 -12.00
C LYS A 112 -6.99 13.58 -13.42
N ASN A 113 -6.90 12.25 -13.59
CA ASN A 113 -6.46 11.64 -14.84
C ASN A 113 -7.62 11.02 -15.62
N ASN A 114 -7.78 11.40 -16.89
CA ASN A 114 -8.87 10.92 -17.77
C ASN A 114 -8.80 9.41 -18.04
N ASN A 115 -7.64 8.77 -17.87
CA ASN A 115 -7.46 7.34 -18.00
C ASN A 115 -7.80 6.56 -16.73
N PHE A 116 -8.22 7.22 -15.67
CA PHE A 116 -8.61 6.61 -14.40
C PHE A 116 -10.11 6.67 -14.18
N LYS A 117 -10.69 5.54 -13.78
CA LYS A 117 -12.08 5.49 -13.34
C LYS A 117 -12.23 4.61 -12.10
N LYS A 118 -12.73 5.18 -11.01
CA LYS A 118 -13.09 4.44 -9.80
C LYS A 118 -14.59 4.15 -9.80
N ILE A 119 -14.95 2.88 -9.55
CA ILE A 119 -16.33 2.37 -9.62
C ILE A 119 -16.63 1.67 -8.30
N LEU A 120 -17.73 2.06 -7.66
CA LEU A 120 -18.18 1.46 -6.41
C LEU A 120 -19.00 0.19 -6.69
N ILE A 121 -18.71 -0.87 -5.95
CA ILE A 121 -19.40 -2.15 -6.01
C ILE A 121 -20.33 -2.24 -4.80
N ASN A 122 -21.63 -2.32 -5.05
CA ASN A 122 -22.65 -2.43 -4.00
C ASN A 122 -23.09 -3.88 -3.76
N ASN A 123 -22.78 -4.83 -4.68
CA ASN A 123 -23.27 -6.21 -4.61
C ASN A 123 -22.14 -7.24 -4.85
N LYS A 124 -22.17 -8.34 -4.07
CA LYS A 124 -21.19 -9.44 -4.20
C LYS A 124 -21.25 -10.15 -5.55
N SER A 125 -22.43 -10.26 -6.18
CA SER A 125 -22.59 -10.86 -7.51
C SER A 125 -21.83 -10.11 -8.60
N PHE A 126 -21.45 -8.87 -8.35
CA PHE A 126 -20.72 -8.03 -9.30
C PHE A 126 -19.32 -8.53 -9.62
N TYR A 127 -18.66 -9.23 -8.67
CA TYR A 127 -17.34 -9.83 -8.91
C TYR A 127 -17.36 -10.84 -10.05
N TYR A 128 -18.42 -11.64 -10.15
CA TYR A 128 -18.61 -12.57 -11.25
C TYR A 128 -18.77 -11.86 -12.60
N LYS A 129 -19.55 -10.80 -12.62
CA LYS A 129 -19.77 -10.01 -13.84
C LYS A 129 -18.49 -9.35 -14.33
N ILE A 130 -17.63 -8.89 -13.42
CA ILE A 130 -16.33 -8.31 -13.78
C ILE A 130 -15.44 -9.36 -14.45
N CYS A 131 -15.31 -10.54 -13.86
CA CYS A 131 -14.41 -11.60 -14.36
C CYS A 131 -14.80 -12.10 -15.77
N HIS A 132 -16.06 -11.96 -16.15
CA HIS A 132 -16.54 -12.37 -17.48
C HIS A 132 -16.77 -11.18 -18.44
N ASN A 133 -16.33 -10.00 -18.05
CA ASN A 133 -16.52 -8.80 -18.87
C ASN A 133 -15.41 -8.66 -19.90
N GLN A 134 -15.74 -8.94 -21.15
CA GLN A 134 -14.83 -8.84 -22.32
C GLN A 134 -14.31 -7.41 -22.58
N LYS A 135 -14.76 -6.41 -21.84
CA LYS A 135 -14.30 -5.03 -21.96
C LYS A 135 -12.87 -4.81 -21.44
N PHE A 136 -12.36 -5.72 -20.62
CA PHE A 136 -11.05 -5.62 -20.01
C PHE A 136 -10.08 -6.60 -20.64
N ASP A 137 -8.91 -6.10 -21.02
CA ASP A 137 -7.81 -6.91 -21.53
C ASP A 137 -7.11 -7.66 -20.40
N LEU A 138 -7.14 -7.12 -19.18
CA LEU A 138 -6.53 -7.70 -18.00
C LEU A 138 -7.33 -7.35 -16.74
N ILE A 139 -7.53 -8.34 -15.87
CA ILE A 139 -8.18 -8.18 -14.57
C ILE A 139 -7.21 -8.60 -13.47
N ILE A 140 -6.91 -7.70 -12.54
CA ILE A 140 -5.99 -7.94 -11.43
C ILE A 140 -6.74 -7.79 -10.10
N ASN A 141 -6.69 -8.84 -9.29
CA ASN A 141 -7.29 -8.81 -7.96
C ASN A 141 -6.27 -8.35 -6.91
N CYS A 142 -6.46 -7.14 -6.40
CA CYS A 142 -5.65 -6.52 -5.34
C CYS A 142 -6.30 -6.61 -3.94
N ASP A 143 -7.42 -7.33 -3.80
CA ASP A 143 -8.11 -7.53 -2.52
C ASP A 143 -8.14 -9.02 -2.14
N GLY A 144 -7.27 -9.42 -1.23
CA GLY A 144 -7.18 -10.80 -0.74
C GLY A 144 -8.39 -11.31 0.06
N SER A 145 -9.32 -10.43 0.40
CA SER A 145 -10.49 -10.77 1.25
C SER A 145 -11.80 -10.98 0.49
N ASN A 146 -11.82 -10.76 -0.82
CA ASN A 146 -13.04 -10.86 -1.63
C ASN A 146 -13.37 -12.31 -2.06
N GLU A 147 -14.54 -12.47 -2.69
CA GLU A 147 -15.03 -13.79 -3.11
C GLU A 147 -14.16 -14.43 -4.22
N ILE A 148 -13.50 -13.63 -5.06
CA ILE A 148 -12.56 -14.12 -6.08
C ILE A 148 -11.36 -14.77 -5.39
N SER A 149 -10.77 -14.11 -4.39
CA SER A 149 -9.66 -14.66 -3.62
C SER A 149 -10.04 -15.95 -2.92
N LYS A 150 -11.24 -16.02 -2.34
CA LYS A 150 -11.73 -17.23 -1.68
C LYS A 150 -11.91 -18.40 -2.66
N ARG A 151 -12.36 -18.11 -3.86
CA ARG A 151 -12.63 -19.14 -4.87
C ARG A 151 -11.36 -19.70 -5.52
N TYR A 152 -10.42 -18.82 -5.92
CA TYR A 152 -9.25 -19.21 -6.69
C TYR A 152 -8.00 -19.42 -5.84
N PHE A 153 -7.95 -18.83 -4.63
CA PHE A 153 -6.83 -18.90 -3.70
C PHE A 153 -7.28 -19.43 -2.35
N TYR A 154 -7.98 -20.59 -2.34
CA TYR A 154 -8.56 -21.16 -1.15
C TYR A 154 -7.55 -21.87 -0.23
N ARG A 155 -6.38 -22.27 -0.75
CA ARG A 155 -5.32 -22.87 0.06
C ARG A 155 -4.61 -21.78 0.86
N LYS A 156 -4.82 -21.78 2.18
CA LYS A 156 -4.17 -20.83 3.10
C LYS A 156 -3.46 -21.61 4.18
N ILE A 157 -2.21 -21.25 4.44
CA ILE A 157 -1.50 -21.67 5.65
C ILE A 157 -1.75 -20.58 6.68
N LEU A 158 -2.48 -20.90 7.74
CA LEU A 158 -2.75 -20.01 8.87
C LEU A 158 -1.99 -20.54 10.07
N LYS A 159 -1.08 -19.73 10.61
CA LYS A 159 -0.40 -20.00 11.88
C LYS A 159 -0.78 -18.90 12.86
N ASN A 160 -1.45 -19.27 13.94
CA ASN A 160 -1.69 -18.36 15.04
C ASN A 160 -0.47 -18.35 15.96
N TYR A 161 0.09 -17.16 16.21
CA TYR A 161 1.26 -17.00 17.09
C TYR A 161 0.85 -16.63 18.51
N GLU A 162 -0.45 -16.50 18.81
CA GLU A 162 -0.99 -16.11 20.12
C GLU A 162 -0.37 -14.83 20.70
N SER A 163 0.09 -13.96 19.81
CA SER A 163 0.72 -12.70 20.16
C SER A 163 0.03 -11.55 19.43
N THR A 164 -0.03 -10.39 20.10
CA THR A 164 -0.65 -9.17 19.57
C THR A 164 0.38 -8.05 19.56
N ALA A 165 0.54 -7.40 18.41
CA ALA A 165 1.35 -6.20 18.28
C ALA A 165 0.47 -4.95 18.35
N TYR A 166 0.83 -4.01 19.20
CA TYR A 166 0.19 -2.71 19.31
C TYR A 166 1.06 -1.66 18.64
N VAL A 167 0.46 -0.85 17.77
CA VAL A 167 1.16 0.22 17.04
C VAL A 167 0.44 1.54 17.27
N THR A 168 1.19 2.57 17.63
CA THR A 168 0.69 3.93 17.78
C THR A 168 1.69 4.95 17.24
N ILE A 169 1.22 6.16 17.01
CA ILE A 169 2.05 7.31 16.67
C ILE A 169 2.01 8.26 17.86
N ILE A 170 3.17 8.57 18.40
CA ILE A 170 3.32 9.46 19.54
C ILE A 170 3.92 10.78 19.03
N ASN A 171 3.27 11.89 19.38
CA ASN A 171 3.85 13.21 19.18
C ASN A 171 4.77 13.48 20.37
N HIS A 172 6.01 13.86 20.08
CA HIS A 172 6.95 14.30 21.12
C HIS A 172 7.54 15.64 20.72
N ASN A 173 7.75 16.49 21.68
CA ASN A 173 8.54 17.70 21.53
C ASN A 173 10.03 17.28 21.64
N LYS A 174 10.85 17.70 20.70
CA LYS A 174 12.30 17.57 20.80
C LYS A 174 12.85 18.55 21.80
#